data_fbc738eb81e6c9d170e5f855cba2e2e7
#
_entry.id   fbc738eb81e6c9d170e5f855cba2e2e7
#
_cell.length_a   1.000
_cell.length_b   1.000
_cell.length_c   1.000
_cell.angle_alpha   90.00
_cell.angle_beta   90.00
_cell.angle_gamma   90.00
#
_symmetry.space_group_name_H-M   'P 1'
#
loop_
_entity.id
_entity.type
_entity.pdbx_description
1 polymer ?
#
loop_
_entity_poly.entity_id
_entity_poly.type
_entity_poly.pdbx_seq_one_letter_code
_entity_poly.pdbx_strand_id
1 'polypeptide(L)'
;EDINYAADGGLYAEMLENRAFEFVDCYGDKADYYTEFDGLYGWECYPKEKNARMRCVMGSPVAEENPHYLRFTAEESQAGFKNQAYDGIVLKKDAQYEVSFYARSISYQGRIQISVQKDGIIAASGETELLPGKKQEPHNWKKYHLLLTAKEDVKGGDFAVMLEQTGVVEFDFFSMMPKDAVC
;
A
#
# COMPACT_ATOMS: atom_id res chain seq x y z
N GLU A 1 8.48 2.37 -14.83
CA GLU A 1 7.33 2.20 -15.75
C GLU A 1 6.42 1.14 -15.18
N ASP A 2 5.30 1.57 -14.61
CA ASP A 2 4.27 0.64 -14.15
C ASP A 2 3.47 0.17 -15.37
N ILE A 3 3.80 -1.00 -15.89
CA ILE A 3 3.03 -1.62 -16.95
C ILE A 3 1.96 -2.49 -16.30
N ASN A 4 0.81 -1.88 -15.97
CA ASN A 4 -0.31 -2.55 -15.31
C ASN A 4 -1.23 -3.36 -16.26
N TYR A 5 -0.82 -3.64 -17.48
CA TYR A 5 -1.64 -4.36 -18.45
C TYR A 5 -1.01 -5.66 -18.91
N ALA A 6 -1.20 -6.70 -18.11
CA ALA A 6 -0.97 -8.05 -18.60
C ALA A 6 -2.14 -8.96 -18.21
N ALA A 7 -3.28 -8.73 -18.84
CA ALA A 7 -4.49 -9.50 -18.57
C ALA A 7 -4.46 -10.94 -19.10
N ASP A 8 -3.45 -11.38 -19.82
CA ASP A 8 -3.24 -12.78 -20.22
C ASP A 8 -1.76 -13.05 -20.47
N GLY A 9 -1.04 -13.40 -19.39
CA GLY A 9 0.32 -13.94 -19.51
C GLY A 9 1.44 -12.92 -19.74
N GLY A 10 1.25 -11.67 -19.36
CA GLY A 10 2.29 -10.66 -19.41
C GLY A 10 3.31 -10.77 -18.25
N LEU A 11 4.50 -10.24 -18.49
CA LEU A 11 5.69 -10.36 -17.64
C LEU A 11 5.58 -9.72 -16.25
N TYR A 12 4.49 -9.00 -15.92
CA TYR A 12 4.27 -8.36 -14.63
C TYR A 12 2.82 -8.53 -14.18
N ALA A 13 2.64 -9.32 -13.15
CA ALA A 13 1.35 -9.52 -12.50
C ALA A 13 1.12 -8.56 -11.31
N GLU A 14 1.77 -7.37 -11.32
CA GLU A 14 1.60 -6.37 -10.28
C GLU A 14 0.18 -5.80 -10.30
N MET A 15 -0.47 -5.80 -9.15
CA MET A 15 -1.88 -5.47 -9.01
C MET A 15 -2.12 -4.08 -8.43
N LEU A 16 -1.07 -3.40 -7.95
CA LEU A 16 -1.16 -2.09 -7.29
C LEU A 16 -0.60 -0.97 -8.17
N GLU A 17 -1.19 0.21 -8.05
CA GLU A 17 -0.70 1.43 -8.68
C GLU A 17 0.21 2.23 -7.75
N ASN A 18 1.09 3.05 -8.34
CA ASN A 18 1.95 4.00 -7.63
C ASN A 18 2.58 3.41 -6.36
N ARG A 19 3.23 2.29 -6.52
CA ARG A 19 3.77 1.43 -5.44
C ARG A 19 4.83 2.10 -4.58
N ALA A 20 5.57 3.03 -5.15
CA ALA A 20 6.71 3.72 -4.55
C ALA A 20 6.45 5.21 -4.31
N PHE A 21 5.21 5.67 -4.42
CA PHE A 21 4.81 7.06 -4.17
C PHE A 21 5.55 8.11 -5.03
N GLU A 22 6.00 7.71 -6.22
CA GLU A 22 6.73 8.58 -7.14
C GLU A 22 5.84 9.14 -8.27
N PHE A 23 4.60 8.68 -8.38
CA PHE A 23 3.71 9.06 -9.47
C PHE A 23 2.81 10.23 -9.07
N VAL A 24 2.75 11.22 -9.95
CA VAL A 24 1.84 12.36 -9.87
C VAL A 24 0.90 12.33 -11.05
N ASP A 25 -0.40 12.51 -10.82
CA ASP A 25 -1.35 12.68 -11.92
C ASP A 25 -1.11 14.02 -12.61
N CYS A 26 -0.49 13.96 -13.79
CA CYS A 26 -0.24 15.13 -14.64
C CYS A 26 -1.33 15.36 -15.69
N TYR A 27 -2.41 14.59 -15.72
CA TYR A 27 -3.47 14.66 -16.71
C TYR A 27 -4.81 15.21 -16.19
N GLY A 28 -4.92 15.49 -14.89
CA GLY A 28 -6.12 16.08 -14.31
C GLY A 28 -6.20 17.59 -14.53
N ASP A 29 -7.39 18.16 -14.36
CA ASP A 29 -7.66 19.61 -14.39
C ASP A 29 -6.84 20.45 -13.38
N LYS A 30 -6.03 19.78 -12.56
CA LYS A 30 -5.12 20.34 -11.58
C LYS A 30 -3.65 20.28 -12.00
N ALA A 31 -3.36 19.99 -13.25
CA ALA A 31 -1.99 20.04 -13.81
C ALA A 31 -1.46 21.48 -13.88
N ASP A 32 -1.47 22.17 -12.77
CA ASP A 32 -0.62 23.33 -12.54
C ASP A 32 0.80 22.80 -12.36
N TYR A 33 1.65 22.98 -13.33
CA TYR A 33 3.08 22.59 -13.32
C TYR A 33 3.89 23.10 -12.12
N TYR A 34 3.23 23.80 -11.21
CA TYR A 34 3.79 24.43 -10.01
C TYR A 34 3.15 23.97 -8.72
N THR A 35 2.24 22.96 -8.74
CA THR A 35 1.71 22.39 -7.51
C THR A 35 2.72 21.48 -6.86
N GLU A 36 2.73 21.47 -5.55
CA GLU A 36 3.54 20.59 -4.73
C GLU A 36 3.34 19.13 -5.16
N PHE A 37 4.44 18.41 -5.32
CA PHE A 37 4.43 16.98 -5.57
C PHE A 37 3.68 16.28 -4.43
N ASP A 38 2.59 15.61 -4.70
CA ASP A 38 1.83 14.90 -3.67
C ASP A 38 2.15 13.41 -3.55
N GLY A 39 2.57 12.77 -4.63
CA GLY A 39 2.99 11.35 -4.67
C GLY A 39 1.93 10.34 -4.23
N LEU A 40 0.69 10.77 -4.03
CA LEU A 40 -0.38 9.96 -3.44
C LEU A 40 -1.38 9.44 -4.46
N TYR A 41 -1.12 9.60 -5.75
CA TYR A 41 -1.99 9.09 -6.81
C TYR A 41 -2.32 7.60 -6.59
N GLY A 42 -3.60 7.26 -6.68
CA GLY A 42 -4.11 5.90 -6.45
C GLY A 42 -4.30 5.51 -4.98
N TRP A 43 -3.85 6.33 -4.04
CA TRP A 43 -3.96 6.08 -2.60
C TRP A 43 -4.87 7.07 -1.90
N GLU A 44 -5.69 6.60 -0.96
CA GLU A 44 -6.56 7.45 -0.15
C GLU A 44 -6.71 6.91 1.28
N CYS A 45 -6.97 7.81 2.25
CA CYS A 45 -7.31 7.41 3.62
C CYS A 45 -8.59 6.57 3.64
N TYR A 46 -8.60 5.52 4.48
CA TYR A 46 -9.73 4.60 4.63
C TYR A 46 -9.81 4.06 6.08
N PRO A 47 -11.01 3.97 6.67
CA PRO A 47 -12.26 4.60 6.24
C PRO A 47 -12.20 6.13 6.25
N LYS A 48 -12.99 6.78 5.40
CA LYS A 48 -12.93 8.26 5.23
C LYS A 48 -13.35 9.05 6.46
N GLU A 49 -14.19 8.45 7.31
CA GLU A 49 -14.66 9.04 8.56
C GLU A 49 -13.62 9.01 9.69
N LYS A 50 -12.55 8.24 9.52
CA LYS A 50 -11.48 8.16 10.52
C LYS A 50 -10.51 9.33 10.41
N ASN A 51 -10.07 9.79 11.57
CA ASN A 51 -9.06 10.84 11.63
C ASN A 51 -7.67 10.27 11.36
N ALA A 52 -7.21 10.44 10.13
CA ALA A 52 -5.92 9.98 9.66
C ALA A 52 -5.37 10.90 8.57
N ARG A 53 -4.06 10.88 8.38
CA ARG A 53 -3.37 11.70 7.38
C ARG A 53 -2.34 10.90 6.61
N MET A 54 -2.29 11.15 5.32
CA MET A 54 -1.26 10.66 4.40
C MET A 54 -0.40 11.84 3.95
N ARG A 55 0.90 11.64 3.91
CA ARG A 55 1.85 12.58 3.32
C ARG A 55 2.92 11.81 2.56
N CYS A 56 3.22 12.26 1.36
CA CYS A 56 4.42 11.86 0.65
C CYS A 56 5.59 12.69 1.20
N VAL A 57 6.65 12.03 1.63
CA VAL A 57 7.81 12.66 2.28
C VAL A 57 9.11 12.17 1.67
N MET A 58 10.18 12.92 1.88
CA MET A 58 11.56 12.60 1.48
C MET A 58 12.48 12.67 2.71
N GLY A 59 13.67 12.11 2.59
CA GLY A 59 14.71 12.27 3.60
C GLY A 59 15.58 11.04 3.80
N SER A 60 14.99 9.90 4.12
CA SER A 60 15.71 8.63 4.29
C SER A 60 14.93 7.52 3.58
N PRO A 61 14.95 7.46 2.25
CA PRO A 61 14.20 6.49 1.46
C PRO A 61 14.76 5.07 1.62
N VAL A 62 14.00 4.08 1.15
CA VAL A 62 14.48 2.70 0.98
C VAL A 62 15.55 2.62 -0.10
N ALA A 63 15.37 3.34 -1.21
CA ALA A 63 16.30 3.43 -2.32
C ALA A 63 16.46 4.89 -2.75
N GLU A 64 17.69 5.30 -3.04
CA GLU A 64 18.00 6.70 -3.42
C GLU A 64 17.35 7.11 -4.74
N GLU A 65 17.16 6.15 -5.65
CA GLU A 65 16.51 6.35 -6.95
C GLU A 65 15.02 6.64 -6.82
N ASN A 66 14.41 6.24 -5.70
CA ASN A 66 13.02 6.48 -5.35
C ASN A 66 12.98 7.23 -4.02
N PRO A 67 13.14 8.56 -4.03
CA PRO A 67 13.36 9.34 -2.82
C PRO A 67 12.10 9.56 -1.98
N HIS A 68 10.91 9.32 -2.53
CA HIS A 68 9.65 9.55 -1.86
C HIS A 68 9.13 8.27 -1.17
N TYR A 69 8.41 8.45 -0.10
CA TYR A 69 7.72 7.38 0.62
C TYR A 69 6.50 7.94 1.38
N LEU A 70 5.57 7.08 1.73
CA LEU A 70 4.38 7.44 2.48
C LEU A 70 4.69 7.59 3.97
N ARG A 71 4.30 8.72 4.58
CA ARG A 71 4.11 8.84 6.02
C ARG A 71 2.62 8.83 6.33
N PHE A 72 2.17 7.79 7.02
CA PHE A 72 0.80 7.63 7.47
C PHE A 72 0.69 7.90 8.97
N THR A 73 -0.24 8.78 9.34
CA THR A 73 -0.56 9.11 10.73
C THR A 73 -1.98 8.68 11.04
N ALA A 74 -2.13 7.70 11.93
CA ALA A 74 -3.41 7.29 12.50
C ALA A 74 -3.65 8.04 13.80
N GLU A 75 -4.60 8.96 13.81
CA GLU A 75 -5.01 9.71 15.02
C GLU A 75 -6.12 8.97 15.78
N GLU A 76 -6.74 7.98 15.14
CA GLU A 76 -7.70 7.05 15.72
C GLU A 76 -7.29 5.60 15.42
N SER A 77 -7.71 4.69 16.28
CA SER A 77 -7.57 3.24 16.03
C SER A 77 -8.43 2.79 14.84
N GLN A 78 -8.05 1.71 14.20
CA GLN A 78 -8.72 1.19 13.01
C GLN A 78 -8.81 2.22 11.88
N ALA A 79 -7.74 2.96 11.67
CA ALA A 79 -7.54 3.86 10.55
C ALA A 79 -6.48 3.31 9.60
N GLY A 80 -6.63 3.58 8.33
CA GLY A 80 -5.73 3.07 7.32
C GLY A 80 -5.82 3.83 6.00
N PHE A 81 -5.41 3.17 4.95
CA PHE A 81 -5.44 3.70 3.60
C PHE A 81 -5.66 2.56 2.60
N LYS A 82 -6.09 2.90 1.40
CA LYS A 82 -6.38 1.92 0.35
C LYS A 82 -5.87 2.36 -1.01
N ASN A 83 -5.66 1.36 -1.87
CA ASN A 83 -5.35 1.49 -3.29
C ASN A 83 -6.44 0.79 -4.09
N GLN A 84 -7.02 1.49 -5.04
CA GLN A 84 -8.12 0.95 -5.85
C GLN A 84 -7.60 0.18 -7.07
N ALA A 85 -6.31 0.23 -7.35
CA ALA A 85 -5.73 -0.18 -8.61
C ALA A 85 -6.39 0.52 -9.81
N TYR A 86 -5.93 0.27 -11.03
CA TYR A 86 -6.51 0.96 -12.19
C TYR A 86 -7.96 0.57 -12.46
N ASP A 87 -8.25 -0.74 -12.45
CA ASP A 87 -9.60 -1.30 -12.68
C ASP A 87 -10.12 -2.10 -11.47
N GLY A 88 -9.49 -1.92 -10.30
CA GLY A 88 -9.74 -2.69 -9.11
C GLY A 88 -9.04 -4.05 -9.09
N ILE A 89 -8.87 -4.58 -7.90
CA ILE A 89 -8.22 -5.87 -7.67
C ILE A 89 -9.14 -7.02 -8.11
N VAL A 90 -8.57 -7.99 -8.84
CA VAL A 90 -9.25 -9.22 -9.24
C VAL A 90 -8.67 -10.39 -8.45
N LEU A 91 -9.51 -11.11 -7.72
CA LEU A 91 -9.13 -12.32 -7.00
C LEU A 91 -9.90 -13.53 -7.55
N LYS A 92 -9.24 -14.69 -7.53
CA LYS A 92 -9.86 -16.01 -7.75
C LYS A 92 -9.93 -16.74 -6.42
N LYS A 93 -11.09 -17.32 -6.11
CA LYS A 93 -11.29 -18.14 -4.92
C LYS A 93 -10.21 -19.22 -4.81
N ASP A 94 -9.72 -19.41 -3.58
CA ASP A 94 -8.67 -20.38 -3.21
C ASP A 94 -7.27 -20.08 -3.80
N ALA A 95 -7.12 -19.06 -4.65
CA ALA A 95 -5.82 -18.62 -5.13
C ALA A 95 -5.04 -17.85 -4.04
N GLN A 96 -3.72 -17.92 -4.12
CA GLN A 96 -2.81 -17.25 -3.21
C GLN A 96 -2.14 -16.05 -3.88
N TYR A 97 -1.96 -15.01 -3.09
CA TYR A 97 -1.36 -13.74 -3.52
C TYR A 97 -0.25 -13.35 -2.55
N GLU A 98 0.91 -13.02 -3.09
CA GLU A 98 2.03 -12.52 -2.30
C GLU A 98 1.95 -11.00 -2.20
N VAL A 99 2.01 -10.50 -0.96
CA VAL A 99 2.09 -9.07 -0.68
C VAL A 99 3.42 -8.79 -0.02
N SER A 100 4.10 -7.76 -0.48
CA SER A 100 5.29 -7.25 0.18
C SER A 100 5.27 -5.73 0.26
N PHE A 101 5.93 -5.19 1.26
CA PHE A 101 6.13 -3.75 1.44
C PHE A 101 7.29 -3.50 2.39
N TYR A 102 7.87 -2.32 2.32
CA TYR A 102 8.78 -1.82 3.34
C TYR A 102 8.00 -0.95 4.32
N ALA A 103 8.31 -1.11 5.60
CA ALA A 103 7.77 -0.25 6.63
C ALA A 103 8.78 0.01 7.75
N ARG A 104 8.62 1.16 8.40
CA ARG A 104 9.28 1.49 9.66
C ARG A 104 8.33 2.25 10.57
N SER A 105 8.38 1.91 11.86
CA SER A 105 7.59 2.62 12.86
C SER A 105 8.32 3.89 13.30
N ILE A 106 7.60 5.01 13.31
CA ILE A 106 8.05 6.26 13.94
C ILE A 106 7.55 6.31 15.39
N SER A 107 6.27 6.04 15.61
CA SER A 107 5.65 6.05 16.95
C SER A 107 4.55 4.99 17.09
N TYR A 108 4.52 4.00 16.21
CA TYR A 108 3.50 2.96 16.19
C TYR A 108 4.01 1.66 16.79
N GLN A 109 3.15 0.99 17.54
CA GLN A 109 3.36 -0.39 17.99
C GLN A 109 2.02 -1.12 17.94
N GLY A 110 1.94 -2.18 17.17
CA GLY A 110 0.73 -2.98 17.04
C GLY A 110 0.67 -3.75 15.73
N ARG A 111 -0.50 -4.32 15.47
CA ARG A 111 -0.76 -5.07 14.25
C ARG A 111 -1.15 -4.16 13.11
N ILE A 112 -0.71 -4.57 11.92
CA ILE A 112 -1.16 -4.02 10.64
C ILE A 112 -1.88 -5.14 9.91
N GLN A 113 -3.11 -4.89 9.50
CA GLN A 113 -3.88 -5.79 8.65
C GLN A 113 -3.76 -5.32 7.20
N ILE A 114 -3.41 -6.26 6.33
CA ILE A 114 -3.48 -6.11 4.88
C ILE A 114 -4.68 -6.90 4.39
N SER A 115 -5.51 -6.30 3.56
CA SER A 115 -6.69 -6.97 3.03
C SER A 115 -7.01 -6.56 1.59
N VAL A 116 -7.72 -7.42 0.90
CA VAL A 116 -8.48 -7.06 -0.30
C VAL A 116 -9.96 -7.17 0.04
N GLN A 117 -10.69 -6.10 -0.23
CA GLN A 117 -12.10 -5.99 0.13
C GLN A 117 -12.91 -5.39 -1.01
N LYS A 118 -14.19 -5.71 -1.00
CA LYS A 118 -15.19 -5.10 -1.87
C LYS A 118 -16.50 -4.92 -1.12
N ASP A 119 -17.11 -3.74 -1.22
CA ASP A 119 -18.39 -3.43 -0.58
C ASP A 119 -18.41 -3.76 0.94
N GLY A 120 -17.28 -3.53 1.62
CA GLY A 120 -17.12 -3.81 3.05
C GLY A 120 -16.87 -5.28 3.40
N ILE A 121 -16.78 -6.17 2.41
CA ILE A 121 -16.49 -7.60 2.61
C ILE A 121 -15.01 -7.86 2.34
N ILE A 122 -14.33 -8.45 3.33
CA ILE A 122 -12.91 -8.83 3.22
C ILE A 122 -12.84 -10.20 2.54
N ALA A 123 -12.31 -10.22 1.31
CA ALA A 123 -12.14 -11.41 0.50
C ALA A 123 -10.80 -12.12 0.73
N ALA A 124 -9.77 -11.37 1.10
CA ALA A 124 -8.46 -11.92 1.48
C ALA A 124 -7.83 -11.03 2.54
N SER A 125 -7.13 -11.59 3.51
CA SER A 125 -6.45 -10.81 4.53
C SER A 125 -5.26 -11.53 5.13
N GLY A 126 -4.32 -10.74 5.66
CA GLY A 126 -3.20 -11.18 6.47
C GLY A 126 -2.80 -10.08 7.45
N GLU A 127 -2.08 -10.45 8.48
CA GLU A 127 -1.64 -9.53 9.53
C GLU A 127 -0.13 -9.65 9.76
N THR A 128 0.47 -8.56 10.15
CA THR A 128 1.84 -8.53 10.65
C THR A 128 1.94 -7.58 11.83
N GLU A 129 2.91 -7.80 12.69
CA GLU A 129 3.20 -6.91 13.82
C GLU A 129 4.32 -5.95 13.46
N LEU A 130 4.09 -4.67 13.73
CA LEU A 130 5.09 -3.63 13.61
C LEU A 130 5.54 -3.20 14.99
N LEU A 131 6.84 -3.33 15.24
CA LEU A 131 7.47 -2.90 16.48
C LEU A 131 8.29 -1.63 16.26
N PRO A 132 8.39 -0.75 17.27
CA PRO A 132 9.25 0.41 17.17
C PRO A 132 10.69 -0.02 16.88
N GLY A 133 11.31 0.61 15.91
CA GLY A 133 12.74 0.42 15.64
C GLY A 133 13.59 0.86 16.83
N LYS A 134 14.77 0.25 17.01
CA LYS A 134 15.73 0.70 18.00
C LYS A 134 16.22 2.09 17.60
N LYS A 135 16.22 3.03 18.53
CA LYS A 135 16.52 4.46 18.33
C LYS A 135 17.87 4.80 17.66
N GLN A 136 18.69 3.84 17.29
CA GLN A 136 20.07 4.06 16.85
C GLN A 136 20.38 3.76 15.38
N GLU A 137 19.40 3.36 14.57
CA GLU A 137 19.65 3.06 13.15
C GLU A 137 18.89 4.05 12.26
N PRO A 138 19.57 4.94 11.51
CA PRO A 138 18.91 5.99 10.71
C PRO A 138 18.10 5.47 9.52
N HIS A 139 18.18 4.17 9.21
CA HIS A 139 17.55 3.56 8.04
C HIS A 139 16.78 2.29 8.37
N ASN A 140 15.98 2.29 9.43
CA ASN A 140 15.27 1.11 9.95
C ASN A 140 14.12 0.58 9.06
N TRP A 141 14.27 0.63 7.75
CA TRP A 141 13.34 0.00 6.85
C TRP A 141 13.44 -1.52 6.97
N LYS A 142 12.28 -2.16 7.15
CA LYS A 142 12.16 -3.61 7.14
C LYS A 142 11.18 -4.02 6.04
N LYS A 143 11.56 -5.04 5.27
CA LYS A 143 10.68 -5.65 4.28
C LYS A 143 9.78 -6.68 4.95
N TYR A 144 8.49 -6.56 4.71
CA TYR A 144 7.45 -7.47 5.17
C TYR A 144 6.92 -8.28 3.99
N HIS A 145 6.58 -9.55 4.25
CA HIS A 145 5.97 -10.45 3.29
C HIS A 145 4.76 -11.11 3.93
N LEU A 146 3.67 -11.15 3.19
CA LEU A 146 2.43 -11.80 3.59
C LEU A 146 1.91 -12.65 2.43
N LEU A 147 1.30 -13.77 2.78
CA LEU A 147 0.58 -14.60 1.82
C LEU A 147 -0.91 -14.50 2.12
N LEU A 148 -1.68 -13.99 1.16
CA LEU A 148 -3.12 -13.90 1.26
C LEU A 148 -3.76 -15.03 0.46
N THR A 149 -4.79 -15.66 1.02
CA THR A 149 -5.62 -16.65 0.32
C THR A 149 -7.01 -16.05 0.11
N ALA A 150 -7.46 -16.00 -1.13
CA ALA A 150 -8.79 -15.50 -1.47
C ALA A 150 -9.88 -16.47 -1.00
N LYS A 151 -10.87 -15.99 -0.28
CA LYS A 151 -12.02 -16.76 0.21
C LYS A 151 -13.13 -16.87 -0.84
N GLU A 152 -13.15 -15.93 -1.79
CA GLU A 152 -14.14 -15.83 -2.85
C GLU A 152 -13.56 -15.15 -4.09
N ASP A 153 -14.29 -15.22 -5.21
CA ASP A 153 -13.97 -14.46 -6.40
C ASP A 153 -14.31 -12.98 -6.20
N VAL A 154 -13.41 -12.10 -6.61
CA VAL A 154 -13.59 -10.64 -6.56
C VAL A 154 -13.26 -10.03 -7.90
N LYS A 155 -14.05 -9.05 -8.32
CA LYS A 155 -13.75 -8.14 -9.41
C LYS A 155 -13.95 -6.70 -8.93
N GLY A 156 -12.94 -5.87 -9.10
CA GLY A 156 -13.01 -4.47 -8.66
C GLY A 156 -12.89 -4.31 -7.14
N GLY A 157 -12.01 -5.10 -6.50
CA GLY A 157 -11.71 -4.96 -5.09
C GLY A 157 -10.70 -3.84 -4.81
N ASP A 158 -10.64 -3.40 -3.55
CA ASP A 158 -9.67 -2.45 -3.03
C ASP A 158 -8.61 -3.18 -2.19
N PHE A 159 -7.35 -2.84 -2.39
CA PHE A 159 -6.28 -3.20 -1.47
C PHE A 159 -6.26 -2.23 -0.29
N ALA A 160 -6.31 -2.73 0.93
CA ALA A 160 -6.36 -1.89 2.13
C ALA A 160 -5.28 -2.26 3.15
N VAL A 161 -4.72 -1.24 3.76
CA VAL A 161 -3.78 -1.32 4.88
C VAL A 161 -4.44 -0.66 6.09
N MET A 162 -4.59 -1.39 7.19
CA MET A 162 -5.28 -0.93 8.39
C MET A 162 -4.38 -1.04 9.61
N LEU A 163 -4.25 0.06 10.35
CA LEU A 163 -3.54 0.10 11.62
C LEU A 163 -4.54 -0.15 12.77
N GLU A 164 -4.22 -1.10 13.64
CA GLU A 164 -5.04 -1.43 14.81
C GLU A 164 -5.03 -0.30 15.85
N GLN A 165 -3.88 0.36 16.02
CA GLN A 165 -3.66 1.39 17.02
C GLN A 165 -3.39 2.75 16.38
N THR A 166 -3.30 3.78 17.22
CA THR A 166 -2.84 5.10 16.81
C THR A 166 -1.31 5.15 16.67
N GLY A 167 -0.81 6.05 15.86
CA GLY A 167 0.63 6.26 15.71
C GLY A 167 1.03 6.64 14.28
N VAL A 168 2.33 6.74 14.07
CA VAL A 168 2.93 7.13 12.79
C VAL A 168 3.78 5.99 12.25
N VAL A 169 3.52 5.61 11.01
CA VAL A 169 4.26 4.59 10.25
C VAL A 169 4.66 5.17 8.90
N GLU A 170 5.83 4.82 8.44
CA GLU A 170 6.27 5.09 7.08
C GLU A 170 6.27 3.80 6.27
N PHE A 171 5.85 3.90 5.01
CA PHE A 171 5.70 2.79 4.08
C PHE A 171 6.31 3.12 2.72
N ASP A 172 6.78 2.08 2.03
CA ASP A 172 7.27 2.19 0.66
C ASP A 172 7.22 0.85 -0.07
N PHE A 173 7.32 0.89 -1.41
CA PHE A 173 7.42 -0.28 -2.28
C PHE A 173 6.37 -1.37 -2.00
N PHE A 174 5.10 -1.01 -1.98
CA PHE A 174 4.03 -2.01 -1.95
C PHE A 174 4.04 -2.86 -3.21
N SER A 175 3.75 -4.14 -3.05
CA SER A 175 3.60 -5.08 -4.15
C SER A 175 2.53 -6.11 -3.81
N MET A 176 1.67 -6.43 -4.76
CA MET A 176 0.75 -7.54 -4.66
C MET A 176 0.73 -8.29 -5.99
N MET A 177 1.03 -9.58 -5.96
CA MET A 177 1.09 -10.44 -7.15
C MET A 177 0.47 -11.82 -6.87
N PRO A 178 -0.13 -12.49 -7.87
CA PRO A 178 -0.46 -13.90 -7.75
C PRO A 178 0.80 -14.71 -7.43
N LYS A 179 0.71 -15.64 -6.48
CA LYS A 179 1.85 -16.50 -6.09
C LYS A 179 2.40 -17.33 -7.25
N ASP A 180 1.53 -17.76 -8.15
CA ASP A 180 1.88 -18.58 -9.30
C ASP A 180 2.21 -17.75 -10.55
N ALA A 181 2.40 -16.44 -10.42
CA ALA A 181 2.89 -15.61 -11.50
C ALA A 181 4.31 -16.03 -11.85
N VAL A 182 4.45 -16.65 -13.03
CA VAL A 182 5.76 -17.06 -13.56
C VAL A 182 6.49 -15.81 -14.03
N CYS A 183 7.63 -15.52 -13.40
CA CYS A 183 8.57 -14.51 -13.87
C CYS A 183 9.33 -14.99 -15.10
#